data_d202d3c7b922f8424a6b51aa46d68b4a
#
_entry.id   d202d3c7b922f8424a6b51aa46d68b4a
#
_cell.length_a   1.000
_cell.length_b   1.000
_cell.length_c   1.000
_cell.angle_alpha   90.00
_cell.angle_beta   90.00
_cell.angle_gamma   90.00
#
_symmetry.space_group_name_H-M   'P 1'
#
loop_
_entity.id
_entity.type
_entity.pdbx_description
1 polymer ?
#
loop_
_entity_poly.entity_id
_entity_poly.type
_entity_poly.pdbx_seq_one_letter_code
_entity_poly.pdbx_strand_id
1 'polypeptide(L)'
;SVEETRGRLMQTKADRLRQLALLDQQVAQFNTEVADLRGRLAQARVTLRYQQLKSPVDGVVFDLKPTATGFTAQSTQTVMKVVPYGSLEAKVEVPSNKIGFVTVPPGCPKDLESCMKADISIDSYPSTDFGVLEGKVTRIGSDALPPDPQEQRQELSFPVTIKLDQQKLQLKSGTTLPLQVGMSLTANIKLRKVSYLQLLLGEFQDKAESLQRL
;
A
#
# COMPACT_ATOMS: atom_id res chain seq x y z
N SER A 1 -2.65 -43.89 -73.38
CA SER A 1 -4.13 -44.01 -73.18
C SER A 1 -4.60 -43.27 -71.97
N VAL A 2 -5.90 -43.07 -71.85
CA VAL A 2 -6.54 -42.27 -70.72
C VAL A 2 -6.17 -42.83 -69.34
N GLU A 3 -6.08 -44.14 -69.17
CA GLU A 3 -5.70 -44.78 -67.91
C GLU A 3 -4.27 -44.49 -67.46
N GLU A 4 -3.34 -44.42 -68.39
CA GLU A 4 -1.92 -44.11 -68.16
C GLU A 4 -1.74 -42.66 -67.67
N THR A 5 -2.47 -41.71 -68.25
CA THR A 5 -2.47 -40.30 -67.83
C THR A 5 -3.13 -40.13 -66.41
N ARG A 6 -4.15 -40.95 -66.12
CA ARG A 6 -4.80 -40.97 -64.78
C ARG A 6 -3.84 -41.50 -63.70
N GLY A 7 -3.05 -42.56 -64.06
CA GLY A 7 -2.05 -43.11 -63.17
C GLY A 7 -0.93 -42.08 -62.84
N ARG A 8 -0.43 -41.38 -63.83
CA ARG A 8 0.60 -40.35 -63.70
C ARG A 8 0.06 -39.16 -62.82
N LEU A 9 -1.20 -38.76 -63.03
CA LEU A 9 -1.81 -37.71 -62.23
C LEU A 9 -1.92 -38.11 -60.77
N MET A 10 -2.28 -39.36 -60.47
CA MET A 10 -2.35 -39.85 -59.07
C MET A 10 -0.98 -39.91 -58.42
N GLN A 11 0.05 -40.36 -59.12
CA GLN A 11 1.45 -40.31 -58.63
C GLN A 11 1.89 -38.89 -58.32
N THR A 12 1.71 -37.97 -59.25
CA THR A 12 2.08 -36.57 -59.04
C THR A 12 1.35 -35.94 -57.84
N LYS A 13 0.07 -36.27 -57.62
CA LYS A 13 -0.68 -35.83 -56.42
C LYS A 13 -0.14 -36.45 -55.15
N ALA A 14 0.22 -37.73 -55.15
CA ALA A 14 0.83 -38.39 -53.99
C ALA A 14 2.18 -37.80 -53.64
N ASP A 15 3.02 -37.51 -54.64
CA ASP A 15 4.34 -36.90 -54.43
C ASP A 15 4.22 -35.46 -53.86
N ARG A 16 3.27 -34.66 -54.37
CA ARG A 16 2.98 -33.34 -53.81
C ARG A 16 2.49 -33.42 -52.35
N LEU A 17 1.63 -34.36 -52.03
CA LEU A 17 1.16 -34.55 -50.64
C LEU A 17 2.32 -34.93 -49.71
N ARG A 18 3.23 -35.79 -50.16
CA ARG A 18 4.46 -36.13 -49.40
C ARG A 18 5.35 -34.91 -49.18
N GLN A 19 5.56 -34.11 -50.25
CA GLN A 19 6.37 -32.88 -50.11
C GLN A 19 5.72 -31.88 -49.15
N LEU A 20 4.39 -31.69 -49.22
CA LEU A 20 3.67 -30.83 -48.26
C LEU A 20 3.81 -31.32 -46.82
N ALA A 21 3.66 -32.63 -46.59
CA ALA A 21 3.82 -33.19 -45.24
C ALA A 21 5.25 -32.99 -44.70
N LEU A 22 6.28 -33.11 -45.52
CA LEU A 22 7.67 -32.82 -45.13
C LEU A 22 7.86 -31.35 -44.78
N LEU A 23 7.30 -30.44 -45.59
CA LEU A 23 7.37 -29.01 -45.33
C LEU A 23 6.60 -28.64 -44.04
N ASP A 24 5.43 -29.20 -43.84
CA ASP A 24 4.67 -28.98 -42.59
C ASP A 24 5.46 -29.46 -41.35
N GLN A 25 6.14 -30.60 -41.45
CA GLN A 25 7.00 -31.11 -40.39
C GLN A 25 8.17 -30.13 -40.13
N GLN A 26 8.82 -29.59 -41.17
CA GLN A 26 9.90 -28.60 -41.01
C GLN A 26 9.38 -27.32 -40.38
N VAL A 27 8.22 -26.82 -40.81
CA VAL A 27 7.56 -25.63 -40.21
C VAL A 27 7.26 -25.87 -38.73
N ALA A 28 6.74 -27.03 -38.36
CA ALA A 28 6.48 -27.39 -36.97
C ALA A 28 7.79 -27.40 -36.14
N GLN A 29 8.89 -27.96 -36.70
CA GLN A 29 10.20 -27.93 -36.06
C GLN A 29 10.70 -26.50 -35.82
N PHE A 30 10.67 -25.65 -36.84
CA PHE A 30 11.09 -24.26 -36.71
C PHE A 30 10.23 -23.48 -35.76
N ASN A 31 8.93 -23.73 -35.74
CA ASN A 31 8.03 -23.09 -34.76
C ASN A 31 8.37 -23.47 -33.30
N THR A 32 8.77 -24.72 -33.08
CA THR A 32 9.22 -25.20 -31.75
C THR A 32 10.53 -24.53 -31.35
N GLU A 33 11.49 -24.43 -32.30
CA GLU A 33 12.78 -23.78 -32.05
C GLU A 33 12.61 -22.28 -31.76
N VAL A 34 11.75 -21.59 -32.52
CA VAL A 34 11.42 -20.17 -32.29
C VAL A 34 10.77 -19.98 -30.91
N ALA A 35 9.89 -20.90 -30.48
CA ALA A 35 9.27 -20.84 -29.16
C ALA A 35 10.32 -21.03 -28.05
N ASP A 36 11.26 -21.98 -28.19
CA ASP A 36 12.35 -22.19 -27.23
C ASP A 36 13.26 -20.96 -27.12
N LEU A 37 13.70 -20.44 -28.29
CA LEU A 37 14.54 -19.24 -28.31
C LEU A 37 13.87 -18.02 -27.69
N ARG A 38 12.55 -17.85 -27.90
CA ARG A 38 11.77 -16.79 -27.25
C ARG A 38 11.72 -16.99 -25.74
N GLY A 39 11.57 -18.22 -25.28
CA GLY A 39 11.62 -18.56 -23.85
C GLY A 39 12.97 -18.20 -23.22
N ARG A 40 14.08 -18.61 -23.85
CA ARG A 40 15.45 -18.28 -23.40
C ARG A 40 15.71 -16.77 -23.38
N LEU A 41 15.25 -16.06 -24.40
CA LEU A 41 15.36 -14.60 -24.47
C LEU A 41 14.59 -13.92 -23.33
N ALA A 42 13.37 -14.37 -23.05
CA ALA A 42 12.57 -13.85 -21.95
C ALA A 42 13.27 -14.07 -20.60
N GLN A 43 13.81 -15.27 -20.36
CA GLN A 43 14.55 -15.59 -19.16
C GLN A 43 15.82 -14.74 -19.01
N ALA A 44 16.59 -14.59 -20.08
CA ALA A 44 17.80 -13.75 -20.08
C ALA A 44 17.48 -12.28 -19.78
N ARG A 45 16.37 -11.76 -20.34
CA ARG A 45 15.88 -10.39 -20.06
C ARG A 45 15.48 -10.21 -18.61
N VAL A 46 14.83 -11.20 -17.99
CA VAL A 46 14.45 -11.17 -16.57
C VAL A 46 15.72 -11.17 -15.72
N THR A 47 16.68 -12.06 -16.00
CA THR A 47 17.97 -12.10 -15.28
C THR A 47 18.71 -10.76 -15.36
N LEU A 48 18.79 -10.17 -16.55
CA LEU A 48 19.43 -8.87 -16.75
C LEU A 48 18.73 -7.75 -15.97
N ARG A 49 17.39 -7.78 -15.89
CA ARG A 49 16.61 -6.79 -15.13
C ARG A 49 16.91 -6.88 -13.62
N TYR A 50 17.09 -8.08 -13.09
CA TYR A 50 17.43 -8.27 -11.68
C TYR A 50 18.88 -7.93 -11.32
N GLN A 51 19.77 -7.77 -12.30
CA GLN A 51 21.13 -7.30 -12.05
C GLN A 51 21.18 -5.80 -11.67
N GLN A 52 20.14 -5.05 -12.01
CA GLN A 52 20.01 -3.64 -11.61
C GLN A 52 18.83 -3.46 -10.67
N LEU A 53 19.12 -3.17 -9.41
CA LEU A 53 18.10 -2.79 -8.44
C LEU A 53 17.68 -1.33 -8.70
N LYS A 54 16.45 -1.13 -9.14
CA LYS A 54 15.86 0.20 -9.35
C LYS A 54 14.69 0.41 -8.43
N SER A 55 14.60 1.60 -7.85
CA SER A 55 13.39 1.98 -7.10
C SER A 55 12.19 2.08 -8.04
N PRO A 56 11.03 1.50 -7.68
CA PRO A 56 9.81 1.65 -8.46
C PRO A 56 9.15 3.03 -8.31
N VAL A 57 9.57 3.82 -7.31
CA VAL A 57 8.99 5.13 -6.97
C VAL A 57 10.09 6.12 -6.62
N ASP A 58 9.81 7.39 -6.89
CA ASP A 58 10.67 8.49 -6.42
C ASP A 58 10.39 8.78 -4.95
N GLY A 59 11.45 8.89 -4.15
CA GLY A 59 11.29 9.04 -2.71
C GLY A 59 12.63 9.21 -1.98
N VAL A 60 12.56 9.23 -0.66
CA VAL A 60 13.72 9.27 0.22
C VAL A 60 14.14 7.86 0.59
N VAL A 61 15.43 7.57 0.45
CA VAL A 61 16.00 6.29 0.85
C VAL A 61 16.12 6.25 2.37
N PHE A 62 15.59 5.18 2.95
CA PHE A 62 15.62 4.88 4.36
C PHE A 62 16.21 3.50 4.61
N ASP A 63 16.92 3.30 5.73
CA ASP A 63 17.45 1.97 6.12
C ASP A 63 18.33 1.33 5.03
N LEU A 64 19.33 2.08 4.54
CA LEU A 64 20.31 1.59 3.57
C LEU A 64 21.31 0.67 4.24
N LYS A 65 21.28 -0.64 3.94
CA LYS A 65 22.18 -1.63 4.54
C LYS A 65 23.56 -1.72 3.89
N PRO A 66 23.72 -1.59 2.56
CA PRO A 66 25.06 -1.55 1.96
C PRO A 66 25.80 -0.28 2.33
N THR A 67 26.87 -0.40 3.10
CA THR A 67 27.74 0.72 3.51
C THR A 67 29.03 0.79 2.70
N ALA A 68 29.38 -0.27 1.97
CA ALA A 68 30.62 -0.35 1.20
C ALA A 68 30.47 -1.16 -0.09
N THR A 69 31.38 -0.95 -1.03
CA THR A 69 31.52 -1.78 -2.23
C THR A 69 31.91 -3.20 -1.86
N GLY A 70 31.33 -4.19 -2.53
CA GLY A 70 31.53 -5.62 -2.21
C GLY A 70 30.50 -6.21 -1.28
N PHE A 71 29.46 -5.47 -0.88
CA PHE A 71 28.34 -5.99 -0.12
C PHE A 71 27.61 -7.06 -0.94
N THR A 72 27.43 -8.25 -0.36
CA THR A 72 26.66 -9.33 -0.96
C THR A 72 25.29 -9.44 -0.29
N ALA A 73 24.25 -9.12 -1.03
CA ALA A 73 22.88 -9.26 -0.56
C ALA A 73 22.35 -10.66 -0.85
N GLN A 74 21.67 -11.27 0.12
CA GLN A 74 20.88 -12.49 -0.09
C GLN A 74 19.56 -12.12 -0.76
N SER A 75 19.01 -13.00 -1.59
CA SER A 75 17.78 -12.73 -2.37
C SER A 75 16.54 -12.36 -1.54
N THR A 76 16.53 -12.73 -0.27
CA THR A 76 15.44 -12.43 0.69
C THR A 76 15.71 -11.22 1.58
N GLN A 77 16.91 -10.63 1.48
CA GLN A 77 17.31 -9.54 2.37
C GLN A 77 16.87 -8.18 1.81
N THR A 78 16.17 -7.40 2.63
CA THR A 78 15.86 -6.01 2.33
C THR A 78 17.14 -5.19 2.30
N VAL A 79 17.48 -4.60 1.17
CA VAL A 79 18.70 -3.82 0.94
C VAL A 79 18.50 -2.36 1.35
N MET A 80 17.34 -1.79 1.01
CA MET A 80 16.95 -0.42 1.36
C MET A 80 15.42 -0.30 1.37
N LYS A 81 14.92 0.73 2.02
CA LYS A 81 13.52 1.14 1.97
C LYS A 81 13.44 2.49 1.26
N VAL A 82 12.48 2.65 0.35
CA VAL A 82 12.21 3.93 -0.30
C VAL A 82 10.84 4.40 0.15
N VAL A 83 10.80 5.59 0.75
CA VAL A 83 9.55 6.24 1.18
C VAL A 83 9.15 7.25 0.12
N PRO A 84 8.02 7.05 -0.57
CA PRO A 84 7.55 7.97 -1.62
C PRO A 84 7.26 9.36 -1.05
N TYR A 85 7.50 10.40 -1.84
CA TYR A 85 7.13 11.76 -1.47
C TYR A 85 5.61 11.88 -1.34
N GLY A 86 5.15 12.59 -0.31
CA GLY A 86 3.72 12.88 -0.11
C GLY A 86 2.87 11.71 0.37
N SER A 87 3.48 10.60 0.83
CA SER A 87 2.76 9.39 1.27
C SER A 87 2.86 9.13 2.78
N LEU A 88 3.30 10.12 3.57
CA LEU A 88 3.38 9.95 5.01
C LEU A 88 1.98 9.86 5.61
N GLU A 89 1.79 8.85 6.45
CA GLU A 89 0.59 8.62 7.23
C GLU A 89 0.95 8.55 8.71
N ALA A 90 0.10 9.06 9.57
CA ALA A 90 0.24 8.89 11.00
C ALA A 90 -0.44 7.58 11.42
N LYS A 91 0.28 6.73 12.13
CA LYS A 91 -0.26 5.54 12.77
C LYS A 91 -0.37 5.80 14.25
N VAL A 92 -1.56 5.69 14.79
CA VAL A 92 -1.86 5.89 16.20
C VAL A 92 -2.60 4.69 16.76
N GLU A 93 -2.49 4.47 18.03
CA GLU A 93 -3.18 3.40 18.74
C GLU A 93 -4.30 3.99 19.59
N VAL A 94 -5.50 3.48 19.37
CA VAL A 94 -6.69 3.90 20.12
C VAL A 94 -7.08 2.78 21.08
N PRO A 95 -7.17 3.04 22.38
CA PRO A 95 -7.60 2.06 23.37
C PRO A 95 -8.98 1.48 23.06
N SER A 96 -9.17 0.19 23.37
CA SER A 96 -10.40 -0.56 23.08
C SER A 96 -11.65 0.09 23.68
N ASN A 97 -11.54 0.73 24.85
CA ASN A 97 -12.66 1.43 25.51
C ASN A 97 -13.10 2.72 24.78
N LYS A 98 -12.28 3.23 23.84
CA LYS A 98 -12.56 4.46 23.08
C LYS A 98 -12.79 4.22 21.59
N ILE A 99 -12.47 3.04 21.06
CA ILE A 99 -12.55 2.76 19.62
C ILE A 99 -13.98 2.84 19.09
N GLY A 100 -14.98 2.54 19.90
CA GLY A 100 -16.39 2.63 19.50
C GLY A 100 -16.86 4.04 19.09
N PHE A 101 -16.11 5.08 19.47
CA PHE A 101 -16.39 6.46 19.06
C PHE A 101 -15.66 6.85 17.75
N VAL A 102 -14.72 6.05 17.31
CA VAL A 102 -13.97 6.30 16.06
C VAL A 102 -14.62 5.48 14.94
N THR A 103 -15.12 6.17 13.93
CA THR A 103 -15.81 5.52 12.80
C THR A 103 -15.20 5.96 11.49
N VAL A 104 -15.18 5.05 10.53
CA VAL A 104 -14.81 5.35 9.14
C VAL A 104 -16.09 5.30 8.31
N PRO A 105 -16.64 6.47 7.91
CA PRO A 105 -17.86 6.52 7.10
C PRO A 105 -17.71 5.79 5.76
N PRO A 106 -18.81 5.31 5.14
CA PRO A 106 -18.76 4.52 3.90
C PRO A 106 -18.11 5.22 2.70
N GLY A 107 -18.07 6.55 2.69
CA GLY A 107 -17.40 7.33 1.64
C GLY A 107 -15.88 7.44 1.80
N CYS A 108 -15.37 7.27 3.01
CA CYS A 108 -13.95 7.31 3.34
C CYS A 108 -13.28 5.96 2.96
N PRO A 109 -12.05 5.93 2.41
CA PRO A 109 -11.13 7.05 2.16
C PRO A 109 -11.26 7.70 0.77
N LYS A 110 -12.25 7.33 -0.05
CA LYS A 110 -12.42 7.92 -1.41
C LYS A 110 -12.78 9.39 -1.35
N ASP A 111 -13.70 9.74 -0.46
CA ASP A 111 -14.08 11.12 -0.15
C ASP A 111 -13.50 11.50 1.23
N LEU A 112 -12.39 12.22 1.20
CA LEU A 112 -11.69 12.63 2.42
C LEU A 112 -12.48 13.62 3.27
N GLU A 113 -13.43 14.37 2.69
CA GLU A 113 -14.27 15.30 3.46
C GLU A 113 -15.26 14.56 4.37
N SER A 114 -15.66 13.35 4.00
CA SER A 114 -16.53 12.51 4.84
C SER A 114 -15.81 11.85 6.00
N CYS A 115 -14.47 11.83 5.99
CA CYS A 115 -13.66 11.17 7.02
C CYS A 115 -13.60 11.98 8.31
N MET A 116 -13.43 11.30 9.45
CA MET A 116 -13.24 11.96 10.75
C MET A 116 -11.93 12.75 10.75
N LYS A 117 -12.02 14.00 11.23
CA LYS A 117 -10.87 14.89 11.35
C LYS A 117 -10.07 14.58 12.61
N ALA A 118 -8.76 14.72 12.52
CA ALA A 118 -7.84 14.59 13.64
C ALA A 118 -6.79 15.71 13.62
N ASP A 119 -6.44 16.21 14.78
CA ASP A 119 -5.32 17.13 14.96
C ASP A 119 -4.13 16.33 15.46
N ILE A 120 -2.99 16.45 14.78
CA ILE A 120 -1.78 15.69 15.04
C ILE A 120 -0.70 16.64 15.54
N SER A 121 -0.18 16.36 16.71
CA SER A 121 0.98 17.03 17.30
C SER A 121 2.17 16.11 17.22
N ILE A 122 3.31 16.62 16.76
CA ILE A 122 4.55 15.87 16.71
C ILE A 122 5.32 16.18 17.98
N ASP A 123 5.70 15.15 18.74
CA ASP A 123 6.31 15.30 20.05
C ASP A 123 7.64 16.05 20.01
N SER A 124 8.40 15.90 18.91
CA SER A 124 9.67 16.64 18.69
C SER A 124 9.47 18.11 18.39
N TYR A 125 8.26 18.58 18.10
CA TYR A 125 7.93 19.95 17.72
C TYR A 125 6.76 20.47 18.54
N PRO A 126 7.00 21.31 19.57
CA PRO A 126 5.93 21.82 20.43
C PRO A 126 4.83 22.51 19.63
N SER A 127 3.58 22.09 19.88
CA SER A 127 2.41 22.63 19.16
C SER A 127 2.17 24.13 19.38
N THR A 128 2.73 24.69 20.43
CA THR A 128 2.71 26.14 20.70
C THR A 128 3.40 26.96 19.61
N ASP A 129 4.51 26.43 19.08
CA ASP A 129 5.36 27.14 18.13
C ASP A 129 5.09 26.70 16.69
N PHE A 130 4.82 25.41 16.50
CA PHE A 130 4.66 24.79 15.20
C PHE A 130 3.18 24.56 14.81
N GLY A 131 2.26 24.66 15.77
CA GLY A 131 0.86 24.35 15.53
C GLY A 131 0.59 22.85 15.53
N VAL A 132 -0.57 22.48 14.99
CA VAL A 132 -0.99 21.10 14.81
C VAL A 132 -1.18 20.82 13.32
N LEU A 133 -0.92 19.58 12.91
CA LEU A 133 -1.20 19.11 11.56
C LEU A 133 -2.62 18.60 11.51
N GLU A 134 -3.36 18.99 10.50
CA GLU A 134 -4.67 18.42 10.24
C GLU A 134 -4.53 17.11 9.46
N GLY A 135 -5.35 16.15 9.81
CA GLY A 135 -5.41 14.86 9.13
C GLY A 135 -6.80 14.24 9.23
N LYS A 136 -6.97 13.16 8.49
CA LYS A 136 -8.25 12.46 8.37
C LYS A 136 -8.07 10.98 8.64
N VAL A 137 -8.94 10.41 9.46
CA VAL A 137 -8.94 8.98 9.79
C VAL A 137 -9.40 8.22 8.56
N THR A 138 -8.50 7.44 7.97
CA THR A 138 -8.77 6.69 6.73
C THR A 138 -9.02 5.20 6.96
N ARG A 139 -8.43 4.65 8.01
CA ARG A 139 -8.56 3.22 8.28
C ARG A 139 -8.41 2.91 9.78
N ILE A 140 -9.20 1.96 10.24
CA ILE A 140 -9.10 1.34 11.55
C ILE A 140 -8.68 -0.11 11.32
N GLY A 141 -7.68 -0.61 12.06
CA GLY A 141 -7.28 -2.01 12.00
C GLY A 141 -8.38 -2.93 12.52
N SER A 142 -8.52 -4.09 11.90
CA SER A 142 -9.52 -5.10 12.27
C SER A 142 -9.16 -5.82 13.56
N ASP A 143 -7.86 -5.91 13.85
CA ASP A 143 -7.36 -6.68 14.98
C ASP A 143 -6.84 -5.75 16.08
N ALA A 144 -7.18 -6.08 17.33
CA ALA A 144 -6.64 -5.41 18.49
C ALA A 144 -5.20 -5.90 18.75
N LEU A 145 -4.32 -4.95 19.01
CA LEU A 145 -2.96 -5.22 19.47
C LEU A 145 -3.00 -5.59 20.96
N PRO A 146 -2.35 -6.68 21.36
CA PRO A 146 -2.29 -7.07 22.77
C PRO A 146 -1.47 -6.06 23.59
N PRO A 147 -1.66 -6.03 24.92
CA PRO A 147 -0.82 -5.25 25.80
C PRO A 147 0.66 -5.61 25.62
N ASP A 148 1.50 -4.60 25.49
CA ASP A 148 2.96 -4.76 25.40
C ASP A 148 3.65 -3.76 26.34
N PRO A 149 4.27 -4.27 27.43
CA PRO A 149 4.97 -3.40 28.38
C PRO A 149 6.16 -2.65 27.77
N GLN A 150 6.79 -3.20 26.70
CA GLN A 150 7.92 -2.56 26.05
C GLN A 150 7.50 -1.33 25.23
N GLU A 151 6.29 -1.36 24.67
CA GLU A 151 5.68 -0.24 23.94
C GLU A 151 4.77 0.63 24.82
N GLN A 152 4.83 0.48 26.16
CA GLN A 152 4.00 1.19 27.14
C GLN A 152 2.48 0.99 26.95
N ARG A 153 2.10 -0.08 26.26
CA ARG A 153 0.71 -0.43 26.01
C ARG A 153 0.17 -1.28 27.16
N GLN A 154 -0.71 -0.73 27.94
CA GLN A 154 -1.29 -1.42 29.11
C GLN A 154 -2.63 -2.11 28.77
N GLU A 155 -3.31 -1.67 27.72
CA GLU A 155 -4.62 -2.15 27.31
C GLU A 155 -4.61 -2.59 25.86
N LEU A 156 -5.63 -3.38 25.47
CA LEU A 156 -5.91 -3.71 24.08
C LEU A 156 -6.13 -2.41 23.28
N SER A 157 -5.39 -2.21 22.22
CA SER A 157 -5.44 -1.02 21.38
C SER A 157 -5.65 -1.37 19.92
N PHE A 158 -6.39 -0.55 19.20
CA PHE A 158 -6.61 -0.71 17.77
C PHE A 158 -5.71 0.26 16.98
N PRO A 159 -4.99 -0.22 15.96
CA PRO A 159 -4.20 0.65 15.12
C PRO A 159 -5.11 1.45 14.19
N VAL A 160 -4.97 2.76 14.22
CA VAL A 160 -5.72 3.70 13.38
C VAL A 160 -4.75 4.43 12.48
N THR A 161 -5.07 4.47 11.18
CA THR A 161 -4.28 5.19 10.18
C THR A 161 -4.95 6.52 9.87
N ILE A 162 -4.17 7.60 9.97
CA ILE A 162 -4.60 8.96 9.68
C ILE A 162 -3.78 9.49 8.52
N LYS A 163 -4.43 9.90 7.46
CA LYS A 163 -3.81 10.57 6.33
C LYS A 163 -3.61 12.04 6.67
N LEU A 164 -2.39 12.53 6.50
CA LEU A 164 -2.05 13.92 6.74
C LEU A 164 -2.48 14.78 5.55
N ASP A 165 -3.10 15.92 5.82
CA ASP A 165 -3.46 16.89 4.77
C ASP A 165 -2.21 17.63 4.24
N GLN A 166 -1.19 17.78 5.09
CA GLN A 166 0.09 18.41 4.74
C GLN A 166 1.26 17.50 5.12
N GLN A 167 2.27 17.46 4.25
CA GLN A 167 3.50 16.67 4.45
C GLN A 167 4.66 17.50 5.00
N LYS A 168 4.40 18.75 5.37
CA LYS A 168 5.36 19.71 5.90
C LYS A 168 4.77 20.45 7.07
N LEU A 169 5.58 20.70 8.07
CA LEU A 169 5.21 21.54 9.20
C LEU A 169 5.59 23.00 8.88
N GLN A 170 4.69 23.93 9.07
CA GLN A 170 4.95 25.36 8.91
C GLN A 170 5.13 26.01 10.28
N LEU A 171 6.27 26.64 10.49
CA LEU A 171 6.44 27.53 11.62
C LEU A 171 5.61 28.80 11.44
N LYS A 172 5.20 29.40 12.54
CA LYS A 172 4.59 30.76 12.55
C LYS A 172 5.51 31.82 11.94
N SER A 173 6.83 31.56 11.93
CA SER A 173 7.84 32.42 11.29
C SER A 173 7.97 32.24 9.78
N GLY A 174 7.21 31.34 9.15
CA GLY A 174 7.24 31.07 7.72
C GLY A 174 8.21 29.98 7.27
N THR A 175 9.03 29.43 8.17
CA THR A 175 9.95 28.34 7.84
C THR A 175 9.18 27.02 7.73
N THR A 176 9.45 26.23 6.71
CA THR A 176 8.83 24.91 6.50
C THR A 176 9.81 23.81 6.84
N LEU A 177 9.39 22.85 7.66
CA LEU A 177 10.15 21.66 8.02
C LEU A 177 9.53 20.43 7.39
N PRO A 178 10.30 19.58 6.69
CA PRO A 178 9.79 18.32 6.16
C PRO A 178 9.57 17.33 7.30
N LEU A 179 8.46 16.60 7.22
CA LEU A 179 8.19 15.48 8.12
C LEU A 179 9.09 14.29 7.78
N GLN A 180 9.51 13.57 8.80
CA GLN A 180 10.35 12.37 8.64
C GLN A 180 9.63 11.13 9.19
N VAL A 181 9.93 9.97 8.61
CA VAL A 181 9.44 8.68 9.10
C VAL A 181 10.07 8.38 10.46
N GLY A 182 9.26 7.84 11.38
CA GLY A 182 9.73 7.45 12.71
C GLY A 182 9.61 8.54 13.77
N MET A 183 8.99 9.68 13.45
CA MET A 183 8.68 10.70 14.45
C MET A 183 7.54 10.23 15.37
N SER A 184 7.71 10.41 16.68
CA SER A 184 6.64 10.22 17.66
C SER A 184 5.60 11.32 17.55
N LEU A 185 4.34 10.96 17.68
CA LEU A 185 3.23 11.88 17.54
C LEU A 185 2.06 11.53 18.45
N THR A 186 1.28 12.54 18.78
CA THR A 186 0.00 12.41 19.50
C THR A 186 -1.12 12.91 18.59
N ALA A 187 -2.20 12.14 18.48
CA ALA A 187 -3.36 12.52 17.66
C ALA A 187 -4.60 12.73 18.52
N ASN A 188 -5.28 13.85 18.30
CA ASN A 188 -6.56 14.17 18.88
C ASN A 188 -7.66 13.99 17.82
N ILE A 189 -8.39 12.88 17.88
CA ILE A 189 -9.47 12.57 16.93
C ILE A 189 -10.72 13.32 17.36
N LYS A 190 -11.29 14.13 16.45
CA LYS A 190 -12.51 14.92 16.70
C LYS A 190 -13.73 14.02 16.54
N LEU A 191 -14.30 13.55 17.65
CA LEU A 191 -15.36 12.55 17.63
C LEU A 191 -16.68 13.11 17.13
N ARG A 192 -17.22 14.14 17.77
CA ARG A 192 -18.48 14.81 17.40
C ARG A 192 -18.55 16.23 17.94
N LYS A 193 -19.27 17.07 17.27
CA LYS A 193 -19.68 18.38 17.83
C LYS A 193 -20.99 18.18 18.59
N VAL A 194 -20.99 18.52 19.86
CA VAL A 194 -22.22 18.59 20.68
C VAL A 194 -22.50 20.03 21.04
N SER A 195 -23.78 20.42 20.98
CA SER A 195 -24.21 21.72 21.44
C SER A 195 -24.23 21.74 22.98
N TYR A 196 -23.91 22.88 23.58
CA TYR A 196 -24.04 23.05 25.04
C TYR A 196 -25.42 22.66 25.55
N LEU A 197 -26.47 22.94 24.77
CA LEU A 197 -27.84 22.56 25.12
C LEU A 197 -28.02 21.03 25.18
N GLN A 198 -27.39 20.30 24.24
CA GLN A 198 -27.41 18.83 24.21
C GLN A 198 -26.66 18.22 25.40
N LEU A 199 -25.56 18.85 25.86
CA LEU A 199 -24.84 18.40 27.05
C LEU A 199 -25.70 18.57 28.31
N LEU A 200 -26.35 19.72 28.45
CA LEU A 200 -27.26 19.98 29.59
C LEU A 200 -28.47 19.03 29.58
N LEU A 201 -29.11 18.85 28.41
CA LEU A 201 -30.27 17.96 28.31
C LEU A 201 -29.87 16.47 28.45
N GLY A 202 -28.70 16.08 28.04
CA GLY A 202 -28.18 14.70 28.20
C GLY A 202 -28.08 14.30 29.67
N GLU A 203 -27.52 15.17 30.52
CA GLU A 203 -27.45 14.92 31.96
C GLU A 203 -28.84 14.80 32.62
N PHE A 204 -29.84 15.53 32.10
CA PHE A 204 -31.22 15.41 32.58
C PHE A 204 -31.89 14.10 32.10
N GLN A 205 -31.65 13.67 30.88
CA GLN A 205 -32.19 12.41 30.35
C GLN A 205 -31.61 11.18 31.08
N ASP A 206 -30.30 11.15 31.31
CA ASP A 206 -29.66 10.06 32.06
C ASP A 206 -30.19 9.95 33.51
N LYS A 207 -30.45 11.08 34.16
CA LYS A 207 -31.09 11.11 35.47
C LYS A 207 -32.57 10.69 35.46
N ALA A 208 -33.30 11.07 34.42
CA ALA A 208 -34.70 10.67 34.25
C ALA A 208 -34.85 9.16 34.00
N GLU A 209 -33.97 8.57 33.15
CA GLU A 209 -33.97 7.12 32.92
C GLU A 209 -33.55 6.32 34.17
N SER A 210 -32.62 6.85 34.96
CA SER A 210 -32.23 6.21 36.23
C SER A 210 -33.37 6.18 37.27
N LEU A 211 -34.26 7.17 37.23
CA LEU A 211 -35.44 7.22 38.08
C LEU A 211 -36.61 6.33 37.63
N GLN A 212 -36.66 5.99 36.34
CA GLN A 212 -37.65 5.07 35.79
C GLN A 212 -37.29 3.57 35.98
N ARG A 213 -36.09 3.28 36.38
CA ARG A 213 -35.60 1.89 36.64
C ARG A 213 -35.63 1.51 38.10
N LEU A 214 -36.16 2.36 38.99
CA LEU A 214 -36.48 2.09 40.39
C LEU A 214 -37.96 1.78 40.52
#